data_a28912f51633ba5fda358abb3cf343a6
#
_entry.id   a28912f51633ba5fda358abb3cf343a6
#
_cell.length_a   1.000
_cell.length_b   1.000
_cell.length_c   1.000
_cell.angle_alpha   90.00
_cell.angle_beta   90.00
_cell.angle_gamma   90.00
#
_symmetry.space_group_name_H-M   'P 1'
#
loop_
_entity.id
_entity.type
_entity.pdbx_description
1 polymer ?
#
loop_
_entity_poly.entity_id
_entity_poly.type
_entity_poly.pdbx_seq_one_letter_code
_entity_poly.pdbx_strand_id
1 'polypeptide(L)'
;LWESPIRRLLLPALLLLALLGPTAGCAYAWQWSASDGFAPRPATTSTPLAAQETPPNHAAGGGTLLKPAPMATPAGTGALTTLSTAEQLALTVAPTRDLRDLALRFLPDVGEIPLVVNAAPPSYAVGDRLEFWAHDMQANRDFTVTAELIHKTDVAYVWVEADEPVEQAEIIAAVDRFSRQSYPAVTAFFGNEWKPGVDNDPRLHILHTTGLGASIAGYYSSADEYSRLARPRSNEKEMFYINLAWLNRTRDYTYYETVLAHEFQHMIHWYKDRNEETWVNEGLSELAQDVADYPPNTGFARDFANTPDTQLNTWNEVSGGNDVHYGSAYLFMAYFAQRFGPDLTRALVAHPANGPQGFEAVLRGTGHDLSFDALFADWVVANYTDDPYALGRENVFGYRNFNQAAPRLDTTHDSYPTTQRRTTVANFGTDYVLLTGEGDVTLYFQGDTTTGLADLVPASGKLAWWSHRGDDFNTRLTRRFDLRSLPPGTPVEMSAALWWEIEDLY
;
A
#
# COMPACT_ATOMS: atom_id res chain seq x y z
N LEU A 1 -21.18 -19.73 -50.35
CA LEU A 1 -22.39 -18.88 -50.40
C LEU A 1 -23.20 -19.10 -49.13
N TRP A 2 -22.95 -18.31 -48.10
CA TRP A 2 -23.93 -17.70 -47.20
C TRP A 2 -23.17 -16.81 -46.23
N GLU A 3 -23.22 -15.52 -46.51
CA GLU A 3 -22.84 -14.45 -45.59
C GLU A 3 -23.91 -14.32 -44.51
N SER A 4 -23.49 -14.13 -43.27
CA SER A 4 -24.39 -13.56 -42.26
C SER A 4 -23.65 -12.50 -41.45
N PRO A 5 -24.29 -11.36 -41.16
CA PRO A 5 -23.63 -10.15 -40.70
C PRO A 5 -23.37 -10.20 -39.20
N ILE A 6 -22.15 -9.86 -38.83
CA ILE A 6 -21.72 -9.64 -37.44
C ILE A 6 -22.38 -8.34 -36.95
N ARG A 7 -23.37 -8.46 -36.09
CA ARG A 7 -23.88 -7.34 -35.29
C ARG A 7 -22.83 -6.99 -34.24
N ARG A 8 -22.24 -5.84 -34.40
CA ARG A 8 -21.48 -5.17 -33.33
C ARG A 8 -22.48 -4.73 -32.27
N LEU A 9 -22.52 -5.43 -31.15
CA LEU A 9 -23.07 -4.92 -29.91
C LEU A 9 -22.00 -4.07 -29.24
N LEU A 10 -22.17 -2.77 -29.28
CA LEU A 10 -21.50 -1.84 -28.38
C LEU A 10 -22.10 -2.06 -26.98
N LEU A 11 -21.41 -2.78 -26.12
CA LEU A 11 -21.63 -2.70 -24.69
C LEU A 11 -20.82 -1.50 -24.18
N PRO A 12 -21.42 -0.63 -23.37
CA PRO A 12 -20.64 0.39 -22.67
C PRO A 12 -19.73 -0.33 -21.68
N ALA A 13 -18.44 -0.05 -21.78
CA ALA A 13 -17.47 -0.42 -20.77
C ALA A 13 -17.83 0.33 -19.49
N LEU A 14 -18.36 -0.38 -18.49
CA LEU A 14 -18.40 0.09 -17.12
C LEU A 14 -16.96 0.01 -16.59
N LEU A 15 -16.31 1.15 -16.46
CA LEU A 15 -15.10 1.31 -15.65
C LEU A 15 -15.50 1.13 -14.19
N LEU A 16 -15.13 0.01 -13.58
CA LEU A 16 -15.16 -0.17 -12.12
C LEU A 16 -13.72 -0.01 -11.62
N LEU A 17 -13.44 1.09 -10.93
CA LEU A 17 -12.22 1.30 -10.17
C LEU A 17 -12.38 0.67 -8.80
N ALA A 18 -11.53 -0.29 -8.46
CA ALA A 18 -11.24 -0.62 -7.08
C ALA A 18 -10.17 0.36 -6.59
N LEU A 19 -10.60 1.43 -5.97
CA LEU A 19 -9.70 2.25 -5.19
C LEU A 19 -9.53 1.57 -3.85
N LEU A 20 -8.31 1.14 -3.56
CA LEU A 20 -7.82 1.11 -2.19
C LEU A 20 -8.25 2.42 -1.55
N GLY A 21 -8.74 2.37 -0.31
CA GLY A 21 -9.26 3.55 0.37
C GLY A 21 -8.33 4.75 0.20
N PRO A 22 -8.81 5.98 0.35
CA PRO A 22 -8.13 7.18 -0.10
C PRO A 22 -6.81 7.39 0.62
N THR A 23 -5.83 6.60 0.28
CA THR A 23 -4.44 6.97 0.33
C THR A 23 -4.20 7.91 -0.84
N ALA A 24 -5.14 8.86 -1.02
CA ALA A 24 -5.06 9.87 -2.04
C ALA A 24 -3.81 10.69 -1.81
N GLY A 25 -2.73 10.27 -2.43
CA GLY A 25 -1.62 11.13 -2.71
C GLY A 25 -2.13 12.22 -3.62
N CYS A 26 -2.56 13.35 -3.04
CA CYS A 26 -2.79 14.55 -3.82
C CYS A 26 -1.44 15.00 -4.41
N ALA A 27 -1.05 14.44 -5.53
CA ALA A 27 -0.13 15.07 -6.44
C ALA A 27 -0.93 16.18 -7.12
N TYR A 28 -0.89 17.41 -6.58
CA TYR A 28 -1.38 18.57 -7.29
C TYR A 28 -0.46 18.81 -8.49
N ALA A 29 -0.85 18.31 -9.67
CA ALA A 29 -0.33 18.78 -10.92
C ALA A 29 -0.90 20.17 -11.16
N TRP A 30 -0.06 21.22 -11.04
CA TRP A 30 -0.43 22.56 -11.41
C TRP A 30 -0.40 22.67 -12.93
N GLN A 31 -1.58 22.60 -13.56
CA GLN A 31 -1.73 23.02 -14.93
C GLN A 31 -1.96 24.54 -14.95
N TRP A 32 -0.94 25.31 -15.30
CA TRP A 32 -1.06 26.73 -15.62
C TRP A 32 -1.45 26.89 -17.08
N SER A 33 -2.71 27.25 -17.34
CA SER A 33 -3.08 27.84 -18.64
C SER A 33 -3.05 29.36 -18.51
N ALA A 34 -2.23 30.00 -19.28
CA ALA A 34 -2.07 31.46 -19.31
C ALA A 34 -3.20 32.12 -20.10
N SER A 35 -4.46 32.06 -19.65
CA SER A 35 -5.55 32.73 -20.35
C SER A 35 -6.66 33.35 -19.53
N ASP A 36 -6.55 33.43 -18.19
CA ASP A 36 -7.54 34.20 -17.43
C ASP A 36 -6.87 35.22 -16.53
N GLY A 37 -7.06 36.48 -16.89
CA GLY A 37 -6.50 37.64 -16.21
C GLY A 37 -7.03 37.81 -14.79
N PHE A 38 -6.12 37.71 -13.82
CA PHE A 38 -6.36 38.13 -12.44
C PHE A 38 -5.89 39.57 -12.25
N ALA A 39 -6.80 40.48 -11.93
CA ALA A 39 -6.48 41.82 -11.49
C ALA A 39 -5.79 41.79 -10.10
N PRO A 40 -4.71 42.55 -9.87
CA PRO A 40 -4.00 42.58 -8.62
C PRO A 40 -4.83 43.27 -7.51
N ARG A 41 -4.97 42.61 -6.39
CA ARG A 41 -5.41 43.26 -5.15
C ARG A 41 -4.26 44.08 -4.55
N PRO A 42 -4.54 45.28 -3.98
CA PRO A 42 -3.48 46.13 -3.43
C PRO A 42 -2.89 45.52 -2.15
N ALA A 43 -1.56 45.56 -2.04
CA ALA A 43 -0.78 45.16 -0.92
C ALA A 43 -1.05 46.07 0.28
N THR A 44 -1.44 45.47 1.41
CA THR A 44 -1.39 46.14 2.72
C THR A 44 0.02 46.04 3.28
N THR A 45 0.63 47.19 3.51
CA THR A 45 1.94 47.34 4.16
C THR A 45 1.85 46.92 5.62
N SER A 46 2.60 45.89 6.02
CA SER A 46 2.85 45.56 7.42
C SER A 46 4.22 46.07 7.86
N THR A 47 4.20 46.89 8.88
CA THR A 47 5.34 47.45 9.62
C THR A 47 6.06 46.33 10.41
N PRO A 48 7.40 46.35 10.52
CA PRO A 48 8.10 45.33 11.32
C PRO A 48 7.92 45.55 12.82
N LEU A 49 7.49 44.54 13.54
CA LEU A 49 7.48 44.57 15.01
C LEU A 49 8.82 44.08 15.55
N ALA A 50 9.31 44.81 16.55
CA ALA A 50 10.57 44.60 17.24
C ALA A 50 10.58 43.31 18.08
N ALA A 51 11.77 42.76 18.25
CA ALA A 51 12.06 41.60 19.09
C ALA A 51 11.62 41.82 20.54
N GLN A 52 10.92 40.87 21.13
CA GLN A 52 10.69 40.78 22.56
C GLN A 52 11.24 39.49 23.15
N GLU A 53 11.83 39.67 24.33
CA GLU A 53 12.61 38.72 25.11
C GLU A 53 11.80 37.52 25.63
N THR A 54 12.52 36.43 25.82
CA THR A 54 12.05 35.17 26.42
C THR A 54 11.86 35.30 27.94
N PRO A 55 10.78 34.73 28.53
CA PRO A 55 10.77 34.42 29.96
C PRO A 55 11.07 32.93 30.25
N PRO A 56 11.39 32.57 31.49
CA PRO A 56 12.18 31.40 31.83
C PRO A 56 11.36 30.10 32.06
N ASN A 57 12.10 29.01 31.88
CA ASN A 57 11.86 27.62 32.21
C ASN A 57 10.98 27.34 33.45
N HIS A 58 9.94 26.52 33.29
CA HIS A 58 9.45 25.65 34.34
C HIS A 58 9.44 24.21 33.87
N ALA A 59 10.23 23.40 34.57
CA ALA A 59 10.35 21.97 34.40
C ALA A 59 9.10 21.23 34.95
N ALA A 60 8.56 20.31 34.19
CA ALA A 60 7.75 19.22 34.71
C ALA A 60 7.74 18.02 33.73
N GLY A 61 8.16 16.86 34.22
CA GLY A 61 7.65 15.54 33.92
C GLY A 61 8.06 14.93 32.58
N GLY A 62 9.08 14.05 32.58
CA GLY A 62 9.58 13.33 31.44
C GLY A 62 8.61 12.29 30.88
N GLY A 63 8.19 12.51 29.66
CA GLY A 63 7.82 11.49 28.71
C GLY A 63 8.80 11.61 27.55
N THR A 64 9.52 10.56 27.23
CA THR A 64 10.50 10.55 26.13
C THR A 64 9.70 10.56 24.83
N LEU A 65 9.44 11.76 24.31
CA LEU A 65 8.95 11.92 22.95
C LEU A 65 10.06 11.44 22.01
N LEU A 66 9.78 10.43 21.22
CA LEU A 66 10.62 10.09 20.08
C LEU A 66 10.70 11.33 19.18
N LYS A 67 11.85 11.97 19.23
CA LYS A 67 12.21 13.08 18.37
C LYS A 67 12.12 12.56 16.92
N PRO A 68 11.42 13.25 16.00
CA PRO A 68 11.50 12.86 14.60
C PRO A 68 12.97 12.81 14.20
N ALA A 69 13.34 11.70 13.55
CA ALA A 69 14.71 11.53 13.08
C ALA A 69 15.10 12.77 12.26
N PRO A 70 16.29 13.35 12.49
CA PRO A 70 16.73 14.45 11.66
C PRO A 70 16.75 13.96 10.22
N MET A 71 16.12 14.70 9.31
CA MET A 71 16.22 14.45 7.87
C MET A 71 17.70 14.25 7.57
N ALA A 72 18.04 13.06 7.08
CA ALA A 72 19.38 12.78 6.63
C ALA A 72 19.73 13.83 5.57
N THR A 73 20.65 14.71 5.89
CA THR A 73 21.27 15.57 4.89
C THR A 73 21.91 14.63 3.88
N PRO A 74 21.63 14.74 2.59
CA PRO A 74 22.24 13.83 1.61
C PRO A 74 23.76 13.92 1.82
N ALA A 75 24.37 12.76 2.09
CA ALA A 75 25.82 12.62 2.15
C ALA A 75 26.37 13.25 0.86
N GLY A 76 27.40 14.05 1.03
CA GLY A 76 27.90 14.96 0.01
C GLY A 76 27.99 14.35 -1.39
N THR A 77 27.61 15.13 -2.37
CA THR A 77 27.51 14.84 -3.81
C THR A 77 28.76 14.19 -4.45
N GLY A 78 29.84 14.01 -3.70
CA GLY A 78 31.11 13.45 -4.22
C GLY A 78 31.16 11.92 -4.28
N ALA A 79 30.37 11.21 -3.48
CA ALA A 79 30.43 9.74 -3.42
C ALA A 79 29.42 9.05 -4.39
N LEU A 80 28.36 9.75 -4.80
CA LEU A 80 27.30 9.18 -5.67
C LEU A 80 27.65 9.21 -7.17
N THR A 81 28.70 9.93 -7.57
CA THR A 81 29.07 10.08 -9.00
C THR A 81 29.72 8.84 -9.61
N THR A 82 30.05 7.83 -8.83
CA THR A 82 30.65 6.57 -9.31
C THR A 82 29.62 5.42 -9.43
N LEU A 83 28.44 5.57 -8.84
CA LEU A 83 27.39 4.55 -8.91
C LEU A 83 26.60 4.66 -10.21
N SER A 84 26.21 3.53 -10.77
CA SER A 84 25.23 3.49 -11.86
C SER A 84 23.87 4.04 -11.40
N THR A 85 23.03 4.41 -12.35
CA THR A 85 21.66 4.86 -12.02
C THR A 85 20.90 3.80 -11.22
N ALA A 86 21.00 2.53 -11.59
CA ALA A 86 20.35 1.43 -10.89
C ALA A 86 20.82 1.33 -9.42
N GLU A 87 22.14 1.42 -9.18
CA GLU A 87 22.68 1.41 -7.83
C GLU A 87 22.25 2.63 -7.01
N GLN A 88 22.16 3.81 -7.64
CA GLN A 88 21.66 5.01 -6.97
C GLN A 88 20.18 4.85 -6.57
N LEU A 89 19.36 4.30 -7.46
CA LEU A 89 17.95 4.05 -7.19
C LEU A 89 17.75 3.01 -6.08
N ALA A 90 18.51 1.92 -6.11
CA ALA A 90 18.45 0.88 -5.08
C ALA A 90 18.86 1.37 -3.68
N LEU A 91 19.69 2.42 -3.59
CA LEU A 91 20.11 3.02 -2.32
C LEU A 91 19.24 4.20 -1.88
N THR A 92 18.27 4.62 -2.69
CA THR A 92 17.43 5.78 -2.40
C THR A 92 16.14 5.32 -1.74
N VAL A 93 15.93 5.73 -0.50
CA VAL A 93 14.65 5.57 0.19
C VAL A 93 13.78 6.79 -0.10
N ALA A 94 12.59 6.56 -0.65
CA ALA A 94 11.63 7.62 -0.93
C ALA A 94 11.10 8.21 0.39
N PRO A 95 11.07 9.55 0.55
CA PRO A 95 10.52 10.15 1.77
C PRO A 95 9.03 9.87 1.89
N THR A 96 8.60 9.31 2.99
CA THR A 96 7.20 9.06 3.31
C THR A 96 6.37 10.35 3.25
N ARG A 97 5.17 10.27 2.70
CA ARG A 97 4.20 11.37 2.73
C ARG A 97 3.71 11.60 4.16
N ASP A 98 3.74 12.85 4.60
CA ASP A 98 3.13 13.30 5.85
C ASP A 98 2.08 14.37 5.53
N LEU A 99 0.79 14.03 5.65
CA LEU A 99 -0.33 14.95 5.39
C LEU A 99 -0.33 16.15 6.33
N ARG A 100 0.20 15.98 7.55
CA ARG A 100 0.37 17.08 8.50
C ARG A 100 1.43 18.08 8.02
N ASP A 101 2.59 17.62 7.56
CA ASP A 101 3.63 18.48 6.94
C ASP A 101 3.08 19.19 5.70
N LEU A 102 2.34 18.49 4.86
CA LEU A 102 1.74 19.07 3.67
C LEU A 102 0.69 20.14 4.03
N ALA A 103 -0.17 19.88 5.02
CA ALA A 103 -1.15 20.86 5.47
C ALA A 103 -0.49 22.11 6.05
N LEU A 104 0.53 21.96 6.91
CA LEU A 104 1.31 23.08 7.47
C LEU A 104 2.01 23.93 6.39
N ARG A 105 2.32 23.35 5.25
CA ARG A 105 3.05 24.04 4.15
C ARG A 105 2.13 24.70 3.13
N PHE A 106 0.97 24.11 2.87
CA PHE A 106 0.14 24.48 1.71
C PHE A 106 -1.23 25.04 2.08
N LEU A 107 -1.74 24.77 3.28
CA LEU A 107 -3.00 25.36 3.70
C LEU A 107 -2.75 26.73 4.37
N PRO A 108 -3.44 27.78 3.91
CA PRO A 108 -3.33 29.09 4.54
C PRO A 108 -3.94 29.05 5.94
N ASP A 109 -3.32 29.77 6.87
CA ASP A 109 -3.83 30.02 8.22
C ASP A 109 -4.02 28.78 9.11
N VAL A 110 -3.43 27.64 8.73
CA VAL A 110 -3.37 26.44 9.58
C VAL A 110 -2.24 26.67 10.60
N GLY A 111 -2.62 26.68 11.87
CA GLY A 111 -1.69 26.77 12.99
C GLY A 111 -1.04 25.42 13.30
N GLU A 112 -0.74 25.18 14.57
CA GLU A 112 -0.24 23.88 15.00
C GLU A 112 -1.30 22.79 14.79
N ILE A 113 -0.89 21.68 14.14
CA ILE A 113 -1.74 20.51 13.94
C ILE A 113 -1.30 19.44 14.96
N PRO A 114 -2.18 19.06 15.91
CA PRO A 114 -1.83 18.05 16.90
C PRO A 114 -1.70 16.66 16.25
N LEU A 115 -0.81 15.85 16.78
CA LEU A 115 -0.76 14.42 16.45
C LEU A 115 -1.88 13.66 17.16
N VAL A 116 -2.17 14.02 18.41
CA VAL A 116 -3.24 13.46 19.22
C VAL A 116 -4.25 14.57 19.49
N VAL A 117 -5.49 14.37 19.09
CA VAL A 117 -6.51 15.43 19.08
C VAL A 117 -7.24 15.57 20.41
N ASN A 118 -7.26 14.55 21.25
CA ASN A 118 -7.93 14.55 22.54
C ASN A 118 -6.94 14.60 23.71
N ALA A 119 -7.22 15.42 24.72
CA ALA A 119 -6.41 15.47 25.93
C ALA A 119 -6.58 14.24 26.82
N ALA A 120 -7.69 13.52 26.69
CA ALA A 120 -8.00 12.27 27.39
C ALA A 120 -8.80 11.36 26.48
N PRO A 121 -8.75 10.02 26.71
CA PRO A 121 -9.55 9.07 25.95
C PRO A 121 -11.04 9.44 25.97
N PRO A 122 -11.73 9.42 24.81
CA PRO A 122 -13.18 9.57 24.79
C PRO A 122 -13.85 8.40 25.51
N SER A 123 -15.06 8.60 26.01
CA SER A 123 -15.81 7.54 26.68
C SER A 123 -17.10 7.29 25.94
N TYR A 124 -17.26 6.08 25.43
CA TYR A 124 -18.46 5.65 24.71
C TYR A 124 -19.21 4.57 25.49
N ALA A 125 -20.54 4.64 25.47
CA ALA A 125 -21.46 3.65 26.02
C ALA A 125 -22.24 2.96 24.89
N VAL A 126 -22.56 1.68 25.07
CA VAL A 126 -23.45 0.97 24.15
C VAL A 126 -24.78 1.72 24.06
N GLY A 127 -25.22 1.99 22.83
CA GLY A 127 -26.38 2.83 22.50
C GLY A 127 -26.02 4.28 22.10
N ASP A 128 -24.75 4.71 22.28
CA ASP A 128 -24.32 6.02 21.78
C ASP A 128 -24.36 6.05 20.25
N ARG A 129 -24.70 7.21 19.69
CA ARG A 129 -24.74 7.42 18.23
C ARG A 129 -23.74 8.51 17.85
N LEU A 130 -22.94 8.23 16.81
CA LEU A 130 -21.98 9.16 16.22
C LEU A 130 -22.16 9.25 14.71
N GLU A 131 -21.76 10.38 14.15
CA GLU A 131 -21.61 10.56 12.70
C GLU A 131 -20.18 10.23 12.29
N PHE A 132 -20.04 9.43 11.22
CA PHE A 132 -18.78 9.03 10.61
C PHE A 132 -18.75 9.41 9.14
N TRP A 133 -17.57 9.79 8.67
CA TRP A 133 -17.28 9.82 7.25
C TRP A 133 -16.99 8.40 6.76
N ALA A 134 -17.49 8.07 5.58
CA ALA A 134 -17.19 6.85 4.86
C ALA A 134 -17.00 7.16 3.37
N HIS A 135 -16.39 6.22 2.62
CA HIS A 135 -16.09 6.38 1.20
C HIS A 135 -16.79 5.29 0.37
N ASP A 136 -17.50 5.71 -0.66
CA ASP A 136 -18.03 4.83 -1.70
C ASP A 136 -16.93 4.58 -2.73
N MET A 137 -16.31 3.40 -2.65
CA MET A 137 -15.19 2.99 -3.50
C MET A 137 -15.59 2.90 -4.97
N GLN A 138 -16.85 2.58 -5.27
CA GLN A 138 -17.34 2.45 -6.64
C GLN A 138 -17.67 3.80 -7.26
N ALA A 139 -18.26 4.71 -6.48
CA ALA A 139 -18.63 6.05 -6.95
C ALA A 139 -17.53 7.09 -6.72
N ASN A 140 -16.42 6.72 -6.08
CA ASN A 140 -15.33 7.62 -5.65
C ASN A 140 -15.87 8.86 -4.92
N ARG A 141 -16.65 8.63 -3.87
CA ARG A 141 -17.37 9.70 -3.19
C ARG A 141 -17.45 9.49 -1.68
N ASP A 142 -17.08 10.52 -0.94
CA ASP A 142 -17.29 10.54 0.50
C ASP A 142 -18.75 10.84 0.85
N PHE A 143 -19.21 10.23 1.94
CA PHE A 143 -20.53 10.47 2.53
C PHE A 143 -20.46 10.37 4.05
N THR A 144 -21.51 10.81 4.75
CA THR A 144 -21.60 10.62 6.19
C THR A 144 -22.67 9.60 6.54
N VAL A 145 -22.45 8.88 7.63
CA VAL A 145 -23.38 7.90 8.18
C VAL A 145 -23.49 8.07 9.68
N THR A 146 -24.71 7.97 10.22
CA THR A 146 -24.91 7.86 11.67
C THR A 146 -24.86 6.39 12.07
N ALA A 147 -23.97 6.04 13.00
CA ALA A 147 -23.84 4.68 13.52
C ALA A 147 -24.05 4.63 15.03
N GLU A 148 -24.58 3.51 15.50
CA GLU A 148 -24.82 3.21 16.91
C GLU A 148 -23.76 2.23 17.41
N LEU A 149 -23.22 2.49 18.61
CA LEU A 149 -22.33 1.57 19.30
C LEU A 149 -23.13 0.39 19.84
N ILE A 150 -22.99 -0.77 19.22
CA ILE A 150 -23.72 -1.98 19.65
C ILE A 150 -22.94 -2.87 20.62
N HIS A 151 -21.61 -2.76 20.59
CA HIS A 151 -20.72 -3.58 21.43
C HIS A 151 -19.36 -2.93 21.64
N LYS A 152 -18.68 -3.30 22.71
CA LYS A 152 -17.28 -2.94 22.96
C LYS A 152 -16.54 -4.05 23.66
N THR A 153 -15.27 -4.22 23.30
CA THR A 153 -14.31 -5.11 23.93
C THR A 153 -13.19 -4.30 24.60
N ASP A 154 -12.19 -4.97 25.11
CA ASP A 154 -10.97 -4.30 25.60
C ASP A 154 -10.15 -3.66 24.47
N VAL A 155 -10.31 -4.12 23.21
CA VAL A 155 -9.53 -3.69 22.05
C VAL A 155 -10.32 -2.99 20.97
N ALA A 156 -11.66 -3.05 20.95
CA ALA A 156 -12.45 -2.47 19.87
C ALA A 156 -13.83 -1.96 20.30
N TYR A 157 -14.31 -0.94 19.58
CA TYR A 157 -15.69 -0.46 19.53
C TYR A 157 -16.36 -0.95 18.25
N VAL A 158 -17.57 -1.47 18.35
CA VAL A 158 -18.35 -2.00 17.23
C VAL A 158 -19.50 -1.05 16.91
N TRP A 159 -19.37 -0.32 15.84
CA TRP A 159 -20.35 0.64 15.34
C TRP A 159 -21.13 0.03 14.18
N VAL A 160 -22.43 0.19 14.16
CA VAL A 160 -23.31 -0.26 13.08
C VAL A 160 -24.18 0.91 12.64
N GLU A 161 -24.31 1.09 11.33
CA GLU A 161 -25.17 2.09 10.73
C GLU A 161 -26.58 2.01 11.33
N ALA A 162 -27.08 3.15 11.78
CA ALA A 162 -28.35 3.22 12.47
C ALA A 162 -29.50 2.81 11.55
N ASP A 163 -30.45 2.08 12.14
CA ASP A 163 -31.67 1.62 11.49
C ASP A 163 -31.46 0.58 10.36
N GLU A 164 -30.20 0.11 10.09
CA GLU A 164 -29.93 -0.98 9.19
C GLU A 164 -30.14 -2.35 9.86
N PRO A 165 -30.81 -3.30 9.17
CA PRO A 165 -31.02 -4.61 9.72
C PRO A 165 -29.72 -5.42 9.73
N VAL A 166 -29.34 -5.98 10.89
CA VAL A 166 -28.13 -6.79 11.07
C VAL A 166 -28.37 -7.95 12.04
N GLU A 167 -27.62 -9.02 11.84
CA GLU A 167 -27.50 -10.11 12.82
C GLU A 167 -26.46 -9.71 13.91
N GLN A 168 -26.85 -8.81 14.82
CA GLN A 168 -25.96 -8.24 15.82
C GLN A 168 -25.20 -9.32 16.62
N ALA A 169 -25.86 -10.42 16.96
CA ALA A 169 -25.23 -11.50 17.73
C ALA A 169 -24.03 -12.12 17.02
N GLU A 170 -24.09 -12.27 15.70
CA GLU A 170 -23.01 -12.82 14.89
C GLU A 170 -21.84 -11.83 14.78
N ILE A 171 -22.13 -10.55 14.55
CA ILE A 171 -21.11 -9.49 14.53
C ILE A 171 -20.39 -9.42 15.88
N ILE A 172 -21.13 -9.42 16.99
CA ILE A 172 -20.59 -9.40 18.35
C ILE A 172 -19.70 -10.64 18.59
N ALA A 173 -20.18 -11.82 18.22
CA ALA A 173 -19.42 -13.06 18.41
C ALA A 173 -18.11 -13.06 17.60
N ALA A 174 -18.13 -12.55 16.36
CA ALA A 174 -16.96 -12.44 15.50
C ALA A 174 -15.93 -11.43 16.06
N VAL A 175 -16.38 -10.23 16.49
CA VAL A 175 -15.47 -9.23 17.08
C VAL A 175 -14.94 -9.69 18.44
N ASP A 176 -15.71 -10.45 19.20
CA ASP A 176 -15.21 -11.09 20.42
C ASP A 176 -14.11 -12.13 20.14
N ARG A 177 -14.23 -12.90 19.02
CA ARG A 177 -13.15 -13.81 18.58
C ARG A 177 -11.94 -13.02 18.07
N PHE A 178 -12.17 -11.99 17.24
CA PHE A 178 -11.11 -11.08 16.82
C PHE A 178 -10.32 -10.55 18.01
N SER A 179 -11.02 -10.02 19.04
CA SER A 179 -10.40 -9.43 20.22
C SER A 179 -9.57 -10.44 21.05
N ARG A 180 -10.02 -11.70 21.11
CA ARG A 180 -9.37 -12.73 21.94
C ARG A 180 -8.34 -13.57 21.20
N GLN A 181 -8.42 -13.69 19.88
CA GLN A 181 -7.59 -14.58 19.06
C GLN A 181 -6.82 -13.84 17.98
N SER A 182 -7.50 -13.20 17.03
CA SER A 182 -6.85 -12.56 15.87
C SER A 182 -5.97 -11.39 16.29
N TYR A 183 -6.50 -10.46 17.07
CA TYR A 183 -5.77 -9.28 17.53
C TYR A 183 -4.44 -9.63 18.23
N PRO A 184 -4.39 -10.48 19.26
CA PRO A 184 -3.13 -10.84 19.90
C PRO A 184 -2.19 -11.65 18.99
N ALA A 185 -2.70 -12.51 18.10
CA ALA A 185 -1.88 -13.29 17.18
C ALA A 185 -1.22 -12.37 16.12
N VAL A 186 -2.00 -11.51 15.48
CA VAL A 186 -1.53 -10.56 14.47
C VAL A 186 -0.55 -9.56 15.08
N THR A 187 -0.85 -9.04 16.28
CA THR A 187 0.05 -8.13 17.01
C THR A 187 1.36 -8.81 17.37
N ALA A 188 1.31 -10.05 17.85
CA ALA A 188 2.52 -10.81 18.19
C ALA A 188 3.40 -11.08 16.98
N PHE A 189 2.80 -11.24 15.81
CA PHE A 189 3.52 -11.55 14.57
C PHE A 189 4.08 -10.29 13.90
N PHE A 190 3.22 -9.27 13.64
CA PHE A 190 3.58 -8.08 12.85
C PHE A 190 4.00 -6.87 13.69
N GLY A 191 3.65 -6.82 14.96
CA GLY A 191 3.83 -5.66 15.83
C GLY A 191 2.51 -4.96 16.11
N ASN A 192 2.58 -3.79 16.78
CA ASN A 192 1.39 -3.05 17.18
C ASN A 192 1.09 -1.93 16.19
N GLU A 193 -0.20 -1.60 16.06
CA GLU A 193 -0.74 -0.36 15.53
C GLU A 193 -0.32 0.85 16.39
N TRP A 194 -0.66 2.06 15.97
CA TRP A 194 -0.41 3.27 16.75
C TRP A 194 -1.26 3.32 18.02
N LYS A 195 -0.62 3.41 19.18
CA LYS A 195 -1.26 3.55 20.49
C LYS A 195 -0.67 4.72 21.28
N PRO A 196 -1.51 5.52 21.91
CA PRO A 196 -2.97 5.41 22.06
C PRO A 196 -3.78 5.94 20.85
N GLY A 197 -3.12 6.27 19.73
CA GLY A 197 -3.75 6.73 18.52
C GLY A 197 -4.07 8.22 18.48
N VAL A 198 -4.67 8.65 17.37
CA VAL A 198 -5.01 10.06 17.10
C VAL A 198 -6.03 10.59 18.09
N ASP A 199 -6.97 9.75 18.54
CA ASP A 199 -8.03 10.15 19.49
C ASP A 199 -7.66 9.95 20.97
N ASN A 200 -6.44 9.46 21.24
CA ASN A 200 -5.95 9.12 22.58
C ASN A 200 -6.71 7.96 23.25
N ASP A 201 -7.37 7.07 22.47
CA ASP A 201 -8.00 5.83 22.97
C ASP A 201 -7.28 4.61 22.35
N PRO A 202 -6.77 3.66 23.14
CA PRO A 202 -6.07 2.50 22.58
C PRO A 202 -6.99 1.47 21.89
N ARG A 203 -8.29 1.72 21.79
CA ARG A 203 -9.26 0.84 21.13
C ARG A 203 -9.47 1.24 19.68
N LEU A 204 -9.59 0.21 18.86
CA LEU A 204 -9.97 0.35 17.46
C LEU A 204 -11.46 0.68 17.33
N HIS A 205 -11.84 1.32 16.24
CA HIS A 205 -13.23 1.51 15.84
C HIS A 205 -13.53 0.68 14.59
N ILE A 206 -14.50 -0.21 14.65
CA ILE A 206 -14.97 -1.02 13.52
C ILE A 206 -16.32 -0.50 13.12
N LEU A 207 -16.41 0.15 11.96
CA LEU A 207 -17.66 0.70 11.43
C LEU A 207 -18.27 -0.24 10.41
N HIS A 208 -19.49 -0.70 10.69
CA HIS A 208 -20.30 -1.51 9.76
C HIS A 208 -21.29 -0.58 9.08
N THR A 209 -21.16 -0.37 7.78
CA THR A 209 -22.02 0.55 7.03
C THR A 209 -22.31 0.03 5.63
N THR A 210 -23.41 0.49 5.05
CA THR A 210 -23.76 0.30 3.65
C THR A 210 -23.09 1.35 2.77
N GLY A 211 -23.25 1.25 1.44
CA GLY A 211 -22.79 2.29 0.51
C GLY A 211 -21.28 2.33 0.25
N LEU A 212 -20.50 1.33 0.67
CA LEU A 212 -19.06 1.29 0.44
C LEU A 212 -18.66 0.81 -0.98
N GLY A 213 -19.64 0.38 -1.78
CA GLY A 213 -19.44 -0.24 -3.09
C GLY A 213 -19.79 -1.74 -3.08
N ALA A 214 -20.04 -2.31 -4.25
CA ALA A 214 -20.57 -3.67 -4.35
C ALA A 214 -19.52 -4.78 -4.25
N SER A 215 -18.25 -4.46 -4.53
CA SER A 215 -17.15 -5.42 -4.73
C SER A 215 -16.22 -5.59 -3.54
N ILE A 216 -16.37 -4.79 -2.48
CA ILE A 216 -15.49 -4.86 -1.32
C ILE A 216 -16.20 -5.44 -0.09
N ALA A 217 -15.46 -6.17 0.73
CA ALA A 217 -15.92 -6.67 2.02
C ALA A 217 -15.65 -5.70 3.17
N GLY A 218 -14.50 -5.00 3.11
CA GLY A 218 -14.08 -3.97 4.05
C GLY A 218 -12.97 -3.12 3.47
N TYR A 219 -12.50 -2.13 4.22
CA TYR A 219 -11.29 -1.39 3.95
C TYR A 219 -10.76 -0.70 5.21
N TYR A 220 -9.44 -0.50 5.24
CA TYR A 220 -8.77 0.41 6.17
C TYR A 220 -8.47 1.75 5.48
N SER A 221 -8.50 2.85 6.22
CA SER A 221 -8.11 4.18 5.72
C SER A 221 -7.19 4.89 6.68
N SER A 222 -5.93 5.06 6.29
CA SER A 222 -4.95 5.84 7.05
C SER A 222 -5.33 7.33 7.19
N ALA A 223 -6.25 7.83 6.36
CA ALA A 223 -6.75 9.19 6.43
C ALA A 223 -7.43 9.51 7.77
N ASP A 224 -7.97 8.49 8.45
CA ASP A 224 -8.64 8.65 9.73
C ASP A 224 -7.67 8.81 10.91
N GLU A 225 -6.41 8.44 10.73
CA GLU A 225 -5.36 8.61 11.74
C GLU A 225 -4.70 10.00 11.73
N TYR A 226 -5.31 10.97 11.06
CA TYR A 226 -4.88 12.37 11.06
C TYR A 226 -5.92 13.28 11.68
N SER A 227 -5.46 14.40 12.29
CA SER A 227 -6.35 15.48 12.68
C SER A 227 -7.11 16.03 11.46
N ARG A 228 -8.38 16.42 11.65
CA ARG A 228 -9.20 17.12 10.65
C ARG A 228 -8.58 18.41 10.13
N LEU A 229 -7.64 18.99 10.86
CA LEU A 229 -6.84 20.13 10.40
C LEU A 229 -5.92 19.76 9.25
N ALA A 230 -5.46 18.50 9.19
CA ALA A 230 -4.67 17.97 8.07
C ALA A 230 -5.54 17.27 7.02
N ARG A 231 -6.59 16.58 7.45
CA ARG A 231 -7.51 15.82 6.59
C ARG A 231 -8.96 16.10 6.99
N PRO A 232 -9.66 17.03 6.34
CA PRO A 232 -10.96 17.54 6.79
C PRO A 232 -12.05 16.48 6.99
N ARG A 233 -11.98 15.34 6.28
CA ARG A 233 -12.94 14.23 6.38
C ARG A 233 -12.40 13.04 7.18
N SER A 234 -11.36 13.25 7.98
CA SER A 234 -10.89 12.26 8.95
C SER A 234 -11.94 12.03 10.03
N ASN A 235 -12.08 10.79 10.46
CA ASN A 235 -12.85 10.46 11.67
C ASN A 235 -12.04 10.71 12.95
N GLU A 236 -10.72 10.94 12.82
CA GLU A 236 -9.80 11.11 13.95
C GLU A 236 -9.84 9.88 14.88
N LYS A 237 -9.64 8.69 14.29
CA LYS A 237 -9.73 7.38 14.96
C LYS A 237 -8.88 6.34 14.27
N GLU A 238 -8.35 5.40 15.03
CA GLU A 238 -7.81 4.14 14.52
C GLU A 238 -8.99 3.24 14.15
N MET A 239 -9.33 3.18 12.86
CA MET A 239 -10.56 2.50 12.44
C MET A 239 -10.44 1.82 11.08
N PHE A 240 -11.33 0.85 10.87
CA PHE A 240 -11.59 0.26 9.56
C PHE A 240 -13.08 -0.02 9.38
N TYR A 241 -13.45 -0.32 8.15
CA TYR A 241 -14.82 -0.32 7.70
C TYR A 241 -15.21 -1.69 7.18
N ILE A 242 -16.41 -2.11 7.49
CA ILE A 242 -17.01 -3.36 7.00
C ILE A 242 -18.24 -3.04 6.17
N ASN A 243 -18.30 -3.63 5.00
CA ASN A 243 -19.43 -3.46 4.08
C ASN A 243 -20.64 -4.29 4.54
N LEU A 244 -21.56 -3.61 5.21
CA LEU A 244 -22.76 -4.23 5.74
C LEU A 244 -23.67 -4.81 4.64
N ALA A 245 -23.73 -4.16 3.47
CA ALA A 245 -24.50 -4.69 2.34
C ALA A 245 -23.91 -6.01 1.82
N TRP A 246 -22.58 -6.14 1.80
CA TRP A 246 -21.91 -7.39 1.48
C TRP A 246 -22.19 -8.45 2.56
N LEU A 247 -22.00 -8.13 3.83
CA LEU A 247 -22.20 -9.06 4.95
C LEU A 247 -23.64 -9.57 5.04
N ASN A 248 -24.63 -8.69 4.89
CA ASN A 248 -26.05 -9.05 4.89
C ASN A 248 -26.43 -9.96 3.70
N ARG A 249 -25.77 -9.77 2.55
CA ARG A 249 -26.00 -10.58 1.35
C ARG A 249 -25.37 -11.97 1.47
N THR A 250 -24.14 -12.07 1.91
CA THR A 250 -23.37 -13.33 1.96
C THR A 250 -23.66 -14.14 3.21
N ARG A 251 -23.82 -13.45 4.35
CA ARG A 251 -23.89 -14.06 5.69
C ARG A 251 -22.70 -14.97 5.99
N ASP A 252 -21.55 -14.68 5.36
CA ASP A 252 -20.33 -15.42 5.57
C ASP A 252 -19.53 -14.78 6.71
N TYR A 253 -19.88 -15.15 7.93
CA TYR A 253 -19.23 -14.65 9.13
C TYR A 253 -17.81 -15.22 9.33
N THR A 254 -17.51 -16.35 8.72
CA THR A 254 -16.13 -16.88 8.74
C THR A 254 -15.23 -16.00 7.88
N TYR A 255 -15.65 -15.65 6.67
CA TYR A 255 -14.91 -14.73 5.82
C TYR A 255 -14.88 -13.31 6.42
N TYR A 256 -15.95 -12.86 7.06
CA TYR A 256 -15.95 -11.59 7.79
C TYR A 256 -14.85 -11.52 8.85
N GLU A 257 -14.61 -12.60 9.59
CA GLU A 257 -13.52 -12.66 10.58
C GLU A 257 -12.14 -12.58 9.93
N THR A 258 -11.96 -13.17 8.74
CA THR A 258 -10.71 -13.02 8.00
C THR A 258 -10.48 -11.57 7.57
N VAL A 259 -11.54 -10.87 7.13
CA VAL A 259 -11.47 -9.45 6.77
C VAL A 259 -11.03 -8.60 7.97
N LEU A 260 -11.53 -8.87 9.19
CA LEU A 260 -11.07 -8.14 10.38
C LEU A 260 -9.55 -8.28 10.61
N ALA A 261 -8.99 -9.46 10.41
CA ALA A 261 -7.56 -9.69 10.55
C ALA A 261 -6.75 -9.00 9.44
N HIS A 262 -7.27 -9.00 8.21
CA HIS A 262 -6.70 -8.36 7.04
C HIS A 262 -6.61 -6.83 7.24
N GLU A 263 -7.74 -6.17 7.53
CA GLU A 263 -7.79 -4.71 7.71
C GLU A 263 -6.96 -4.25 8.92
N PHE A 264 -6.89 -5.07 9.95
CA PHE A 264 -6.05 -4.79 11.11
C PHE A 264 -4.56 -4.85 10.78
N GLN A 265 -4.14 -5.74 9.88
CA GLN A 265 -2.74 -5.79 9.44
C GLN A 265 -2.37 -4.53 8.64
N HIS A 266 -3.24 -4.02 7.77
CA HIS A 266 -3.03 -2.74 7.09
C HIS A 266 -2.77 -1.59 8.07
N MET A 267 -3.55 -1.51 9.15
CA MET A 267 -3.36 -0.49 10.19
C MET A 267 -1.99 -0.61 10.88
N ILE A 268 -1.55 -1.84 11.22
CA ILE A 268 -0.22 -2.07 11.78
C ILE A 268 0.86 -1.64 10.78
N HIS A 269 0.73 -2.04 9.53
CA HIS A 269 1.71 -1.75 8.50
C HIS A 269 1.87 -0.24 8.31
N TRP A 270 0.77 0.47 8.13
CA TRP A 270 0.80 1.93 7.99
C TRP A 270 1.50 2.63 9.17
N TYR A 271 1.30 2.15 10.38
CA TYR A 271 2.00 2.73 11.54
C TYR A 271 3.51 2.46 11.51
N LYS A 272 3.94 1.33 10.96
CA LYS A 272 5.36 0.94 10.90
C LYS A 272 6.07 1.51 9.70
N ASP A 273 5.48 1.38 8.53
CA ASP A 273 5.94 1.89 7.25
C ASP A 273 4.75 2.35 6.38
N ARG A 274 4.67 3.64 6.13
CA ARG A 274 3.49 4.27 5.53
C ARG A 274 3.44 4.20 4.01
N ASN A 275 4.54 3.86 3.38
CA ASN A 275 4.70 3.94 1.93
C ASN A 275 5.24 2.66 1.31
N GLU A 276 4.99 1.54 1.96
CA GLU A 276 5.32 0.23 1.39
C GLU A 276 4.53 -0.02 0.09
N GLU A 277 5.13 -0.78 -0.84
CA GLU A 277 4.47 -1.15 -2.10
C GLU A 277 3.21 -1.97 -1.86
N THR A 278 2.15 -1.68 -2.62
CA THR A 278 0.82 -2.29 -2.44
C THR A 278 0.85 -3.82 -2.42
N TRP A 279 1.62 -4.46 -3.30
CA TRP A 279 1.72 -5.93 -3.35
C TRP A 279 2.31 -6.54 -2.06
N VAL A 280 3.23 -5.83 -1.39
CA VAL A 280 3.78 -6.26 -0.08
C VAL A 280 2.73 -6.08 1.01
N ASN A 281 2.08 -4.92 1.01
CA ASN A 281 1.05 -4.57 1.97
C ASN A 281 -0.12 -5.57 1.91
N GLU A 282 -0.69 -5.79 0.75
CA GLU A 282 -1.79 -6.73 0.54
C GLU A 282 -1.40 -8.18 0.83
N GLY A 283 -0.21 -8.60 0.39
CA GLY A 283 0.28 -9.96 0.66
C GLY A 283 0.48 -10.25 2.13
N LEU A 284 0.92 -9.26 2.93
CA LEU A 284 1.05 -9.40 4.38
C LEU A 284 -0.32 -9.36 5.08
N SER A 285 -1.29 -8.63 4.53
CA SER A 285 -2.67 -8.62 5.05
C SER A 285 -3.38 -9.94 4.77
N GLU A 286 -3.16 -10.56 3.60
CA GLU A 286 -3.61 -11.94 3.35
C GLU A 286 -2.92 -12.93 4.30
N LEU A 287 -1.60 -12.79 4.54
CA LEU A 287 -0.89 -13.63 5.51
C LEU A 287 -1.42 -13.48 6.94
N ALA A 288 -1.94 -12.32 7.31
CA ALA A 288 -2.51 -12.10 8.64
C ALA A 288 -3.71 -13.00 8.93
N GLN A 289 -4.43 -13.43 7.91
CA GLN A 289 -5.52 -14.40 8.04
C GLN A 289 -4.98 -15.76 8.52
N ASP A 290 -3.88 -16.24 7.92
CA ASP A 290 -3.19 -17.48 8.35
C ASP A 290 -2.64 -17.35 9.77
N VAL A 291 -2.03 -16.20 10.08
CA VAL A 291 -1.50 -15.90 11.44
C VAL A 291 -2.61 -15.90 12.49
N ALA A 292 -3.82 -15.51 12.11
CA ALA A 292 -5.00 -15.53 12.95
C ALA A 292 -5.70 -16.92 13.02
N ASP A 293 -5.08 -17.96 12.43
CA ASP A 293 -5.56 -19.35 12.39
C ASP A 293 -6.83 -19.54 11.54
N TYR A 294 -7.00 -18.71 10.49
CA TYR A 294 -8.02 -18.93 9.48
C TYR A 294 -7.46 -19.73 8.29
N PRO A 295 -8.32 -20.46 7.57
CA PRO A 295 -7.89 -21.16 6.37
C PRO A 295 -7.35 -20.19 5.30
N PRO A 296 -6.23 -20.53 4.62
CA PRO A 296 -5.68 -19.70 3.56
C PRO A 296 -6.67 -19.55 2.39
N ASN A 297 -6.63 -18.41 1.72
CA ASN A 297 -7.45 -18.15 0.54
C ASN A 297 -6.89 -18.90 -0.68
N THR A 298 -7.19 -20.19 -0.78
CA THR A 298 -6.74 -21.05 -1.89
C THR A 298 -7.35 -20.66 -3.23
N GLY A 299 -8.38 -19.81 -3.26
CA GLY A 299 -8.99 -19.27 -4.48
C GLY A 299 -7.99 -18.38 -5.22
N PHE A 300 -7.49 -17.36 -4.56
CA PHE A 300 -6.48 -16.44 -5.09
C PHE A 300 -5.19 -17.16 -5.51
N ALA A 301 -4.70 -18.05 -4.66
CA ALA A 301 -3.51 -18.86 -4.98
C ALA A 301 -3.68 -19.69 -6.26
N ARG A 302 -4.88 -20.24 -6.50
CA ARG A 302 -5.21 -20.99 -7.73
C ARG A 302 -5.32 -20.07 -8.94
N ASP A 303 -5.88 -18.88 -8.79
CA ASP A 303 -5.99 -17.91 -9.88
C ASP A 303 -4.61 -17.47 -10.35
N PHE A 304 -3.68 -17.23 -9.43
CA PHE A 304 -2.28 -17.02 -9.77
C PHE A 304 -1.65 -18.24 -10.43
N ALA A 305 -1.87 -19.46 -9.92
CA ALA A 305 -1.33 -20.67 -10.53
C ALA A 305 -1.80 -20.86 -11.98
N ASN A 306 -2.99 -20.37 -12.34
CA ASN A 306 -3.48 -20.38 -13.72
C ASN A 306 -2.85 -19.30 -14.61
N THR A 307 -2.26 -18.28 -14.05
CA THR A 307 -1.64 -17.14 -14.76
C THR A 307 -0.28 -16.75 -14.16
N PRO A 308 0.70 -17.68 -14.12
CA PRO A 308 1.96 -17.48 -13.39
C PRO A 308 2.87 -16.39 -13.98
N ASP A 309 2.61 -15.93 -15.20
CA ASP A 309 3.28 -14.77 -15.83
C ASP A 309 2.69 -13.43 -15.32
N THR A 310 2.05 -13.43 -14.17
CA THR A 310 1.64 -12.20 -13.48
C THR A 310 2.85 -11.56 -12.81
N GLN A 311 3.09 -10.28 -13.06
CA GLN A 311 4.18 -9.55 -12.40
C GLN A 311 3.92 -9.44 -10.89
N LEU A 312 4.83 -9.97 -10.06
CA LEU A 312 4.68 -10.00 -8.61
C LEU A 312 4.65 -8.60 -7.99
N ASN A 313 5.56 -7.74 -8.39
CA ASN A 313 5.75 -6.41 -7.79
C ASN A 313 4.94 -5.31 -8.49
N THR A 314 3.71 -5.62 -8.85
CA THR A 314 2.74 -4.67 -9.39
C THR A 314 1.36 -4.93 -8.82
N TRP A 315 0.48 -3.95 -8.95
CA TRP A 315 -0.91 -4.06 -8.57
C TRP A 315 -1.79 -3.58 -9.70
N ASN A 316 -2.95 -4.21 -9.91
CA ASN A 316 -3.87 -3.79 -10.96
C ASN A 316 -4.86 -2.75 -10.39
N GLU A 317 -4.86 -1.58 -10.96
CA GLU A 317 -5.73 -0.48 -10.56
C GLU A 317 -7.17 -0.64 -11.07
N VAL A 318 -7.38 -1.57 -12.01
CA VAL A 318 -8.71 -1.84 -12.57
C VAL A 318 -9.46 -2.84 -11.69
N SER A 319 -10.59 -2.44 -11.18
CA SER A 319 -11.47 -3.30 -10.38
C SER A 319 -11.81 -4.62 -11.08
N GLY A 320 -11.68 -5.72 -10.33
CA GLY A 320 -12.09 -7.06 -10.77
C GLY A 320 -10.99 -7.88 -11.44
N GLY A 321 -9.72 -7.47 -11.34
CA GLY A 321 -8.57 -8.22 -11.86
C GLY A 321 -7.47 -8.52 -10.83
N ASN A 322 -7.72 -8.23 -9.55
CA ASN A 322 -6.69 -8.35 -8.51
C ASN A 322 -6.57 -9.73 -7.87
N ASP A 323 -7.50 -10.65 -8.13
CA ASP A 323 -7.46 -12.00 -7.55
C ASP A 323 -6.11 -12.70 -7.77
N VAL A 324 -5.54 -12.54 -8.97
CA VAL A 324 -4.23 -13.08 -9.33
C VAL A 324 -3.08 -12.39 -8.58
N HIS A 325 -3.20 -11.08 -8.34
CA HIS A 325 -2.21 -10.30 -7.59
C HIS A 325 -2.28 -10.60 -6.09
N TYR A 326 -3.48 -10.72 -5.51
CA TYR A 326 -3.66 -11.25 -4.16
C TYR A 326 -3.02 -12.62 -4.02
N GLY A 327 -3.24 -13.52 -5.00
CA GLY A 327 -2.66 -14.87 -4.98
C GLY A 327 -1.14 -14.87 -5.03
N SER A 328 -0.53 -14.11 -5.93
CA SER A 328 0.92 -14.02 -6.05
C SER A 328 1.57 -13.39 -4.80
N ALA A 329 1.01 -12.29 -4.32
CA ALA A 329 1.50 -11.57 -3.15
C ALA A 329 1.38 -12.42 -1.87
N TYR A 330 0.22 -13.02 -1.64
CA TYR A 330 0.01 -13.95 -0.51
C TYR A 330 1.02 -15.10 -0.52
N LEU A 331 1.15 -15.80 -1.67
CA LEU A 331 2.07 -16.93 -1.78
C LEU A 331 3.52 -16.53 -1.51
N PHE A 332 3.94 -15.37 -2.01
CA PHE A 332 5.28 -14.88 -1.77
C PHE A 332 5.51 -14.55 -0.30
N MET A 333 4.54 -13.90 0.37
CA MET A 333 4.64 -13.56 1.80
C MET A 333 4.58 -14.80 2.68
N ALA A 334 3.71 -15.76 2.38
CA ALA A 334 3.64 -17.05 3.07
C ALA A 334 4.96 -17.84 2.94
N TYR A 335 5.53 -17.85 1.72
CA TYR A 335 6.84 -18.45 1.46
C TYR A 335 7.96 -17.76 2.26
N PHE A 336 8.00 -16.42 2.25
CA PHE A 336 8.99 -15.64 3.00
C PHE A 336 8.89 -15.91 4.50
N ALA A 337 7.68 -15.78 5.06
CA ALA A 337 7.42 -16.00 6.47
C ALA A 337 7.77 -17.43 6.93
N GLN A 338 7.43 -18.42 6.12
CA GLN A 338 7.76 -19.82 6.39
C GLN A 338 9.27 -20.07 6.35
N ARG A 339 9.97 -19.47 5.39
CA ARG A 339 11.41 -19.70 5.18
C ARG A 339 12.27 -18.99 6.21
N PHE A 340 11.92 -17.77 6.60
CA PHE A 340 12.75 -16.91 7.43
C PHE A 340 12.17 -16.61 8.82
N GLY A 341 10.93 -16.97 9.03
CA GLY A 341 10.26 -16.86 10.33
C GLY A 341 9.66 -15.50 10.63
N PRO A 342 8.93 -15.41 11.77
CA PRO A 342 8.16 -14.23 12.14
C PRO A 342 9.03 -13.00 12.43
N ASP A 343 10.24 -13.17 12.93
CA ASP A 343 11.09 -12.05 13.31
C ASP A 343 11.60 -11.28 12.07
N LEU A 344 11.95 -11.99 10.97
CA LEU A 344 12.31 -11.32 9.72
C LEU A 344 11.09 -10.69 9.06
N THR A 345 9.94 -11.36 9.09
CA THR A 345 8.70 -10.80 8.54
C THR A 345 8.29 -9.53 9.29
N ARG A 346 8.40 -9.51 10.62
CA ARG A 346 8.18 -8.30 11.42
C ARG A 346 9.19 -7.20 11.11
N ALA A 347 10.45 -7.57 10.88
CA ALA A 347 11.49 -6.60 10.50
C ALA A 347 11.21 -5.99 9.12
N LEU A 348 10.66 -6.77 8.17
CA LEU A 348 10.22 -6.29 6.87
C LEU A 348 9.10 -5.25 7.01
N VAL A 349 8.04 -5.55 7.78
CA VAL A 349 6.92 -4.62 8.04
C VAL A 349 7.38 -3.27 8.61
N ALA A 350 8.49 -3.24 9.32
CA ALA A 350 9.01 -2.03 9.96
C ALA A 350 10.19 -1.40 9.19
N HIS A 351 10.53 -1.90 8.01
CA HIS A 351 11.70 -1.44 7.27
C HIS A 351 11.33 -0.30 6.32
N PRO A 352 12.03 0.84 6.33
CA PRO A 352 11.67 2.01 5.51
C PRO A 352 12.06 1.90 4.02
N ALA A 353 12.66 0.80 3.57
CA ALA A 353 12.90 0.52 2.17
C ALA A 353 11.84 -0.45 1.68
N ASN A 354 11.21 -0.12 0.56
CA ASN A 354 10.01 -0.74 0.07
C ASN A 354 10.30 -1.87 -0.94
N GLY A 355 9.36 -2.79 -1.09
CA GLY A 355 9.39 -3.85 -2.08
C GLY A 355 10.70 -4.66 -2.08
N PRO A 356 11.27 -4.98 -3.25
CA PRO A 356 12.50 -5.79 -3.35
C PRO A 356 13.66 -5.30 -2.49
N GLN A 357 13.81 -3.98 -2.35
CA GLN A 357 14.87 -3.39 -1.53
C GLN A 357 14.67 -3.63 -0.03
N GLY A 358 13.41 -3.65 0.44
CA GLY A 358 13.06 -4.00 1.82
C GLY A 358 13.47 -5.43 2.15
N PHE A 359 13.13 -6.38 1.28
CA PHE A 359 13.53 -7.79 1.44
C PHE A 359 15.05 -7.95 1.51
N GLU A 360 15.79 -7.35 0.57
CA GLU A 360 17.26 -7.43 0.58
C GLU A 360 17.88 -6.81 1.84
N ALA A 361 17.33 -5.71 2.31
CA ALA A 361 17.84 -5.01 3.48
C ALA A 361 17.67 -5.86 4.76
N VAL A 362 16.49 -6.46 4.98
CA VAL A 362 16.26 -7.30 6.17
C VAL A 362 17.04 -8.61 6.09
N LEU A 363 17.15 -9.22 4.93
CA LEU A 363 17.95 -10.43 4.72
C LEU A 363 19.42 -10.16 5.02
N ARG A 364 19.99 -9.11 4.45
CA ARG A 364 21.39 -8.71 4.69
C ARG A 364 21.64 -8.35 6.15
N GLY A 365 20.69 -7.64 6.79
CA GLY A 365 20.78 -7.23 8.20
C GLY A 365 20.82 -8.41 9.17
N THR A 366 20.34 -9.58 8.76
CA THR A 366 20.33 -10.82 9.54
C THR A 366 21.36 -11.86 9.06
N GLY A 367 22.25 -11.45 8.15
CA GLY A 367 23.36 -12.30 7.70
C GLY A 367 23.03 -13.27 6.57
N HIS A 368 21.87 -13.12 5.94
CA HIS A 368 21.53 -13.87 4.73
C HIS A 368 22.12 -13.18 3.50
N ASP A 369 23.02 -13.85 2.79
CA ASP A 369 23.58 -13.39 1.50
C ASP A 369 22.65 -13.88 0.37
N LEU A 370 21.51 -13.24 0.23
CA LEU A 370 20.48 -13.60 -0.75
C LEU A 370 19.89 -12.32 -1.35
N SER A 371 20.00 -12.15 -2.66
CA SER A 371 19.33 -11.08 -3.39
C SER A 371 17.84 -11.36 -3.55
N PHE A 372 17.05 -10.33 -3.85
CA PHE A 372 15.64 -10.51 -4.17
C PHE A 372 15.44 -11.39 -5.41
N ASP A 373 16.26 -11.23 -6.44
CA ASP A 373 16.20 -12.06 -7.65
C ASP A 373 16.42 -13.55 -7.33
N ALA A 374 17.35 -13.85 -6.43
CA ALA A 374 17.61 -15.24 -6.03
C ALA A 374 16.49 -15.79 -5.14
N LEU A 375 15.91 -14.95 -4.28
CA LEU A 375 14.73 -15.31 -3.49
C LEU A 375 13.52 -15.60 -4.38
N PHE A 376 13.29 -14.75 -5.38
CA PHE A 376 12.23 -14.93 -6.38
C PHE A 376 12.43 -16.22 -7.18
N ALA A 377 13.67 -16.50 -7.63
CA ALA A 377 13.98 -17.72 -8.36
C ALA A 377 13.72 -18.99 -7.54
N ASP A 378 14.10 -19.00 -6.25
CA ASP A 378 13.79 -20.09 -5.33
C ASP A 378 12.27 -20.26 -5.16
N TRP A 379 11.51 -19.14 -5.05
CA TRP A 379 10.04 -19.15 -4.93
C TRP A 379 9.34 -19.67 -6.20
N VAL A 380 9.84 -19.31 -7.38
CA VAL A 380 9.32 -19.84 -8.66
C VAL A 380 9.42 -21.38 -8.70
N VAL A 381 10.55 -21.92 -8.22
CA VAL A 381 10.71 -23.37 -8.11
C VAL A 381 9.78 -23.95 -7.05
N ALA A 382 9.61 -23.26 -5.92
CA ALA A 382 8.70 -23.70 -4.85
C ALA A 382 7.25 -23.82 -5.34
N ASN A 383 6.77 -22.87 -6.15
CA ASN A 383 5.42 -22.92 -6.73
C ASN A 383 5.15 -24.15 -7.60
N TYR A 384 6.17 -24.65 -8.27
CA TYR A 384 6.03 -25.84 -9.14
C TYR A 384 6.28 -27.15 -8.39
N THR A 385 7.29 -27.18 -7.53
CA THR A 385 7.75 -28.39 -6.86
C THR A 385 6.86 -28.75 -5.68
N ASP A 386 6.45 -27.74 -4.93
CA ASP A 386 5.69 -27.82 -3.68
C ASP A 386 6.18 -28.92 -2.73
N ASP A 387 7.50 -29.06 -2.63
CA ASP A 387 8.16 -29.98 -1.73
C ASP A 387 9.15 -29.22 -0.82
N PRO A 388 8.78 -28.94 0.44
CA PRO A 388 9.64 -28.20 1.36
C PRO A 388 10.95 -28.91 1.72
N TYR A 389 11.12 -30.17 1.31
CA TYR A 389 12.34 -30.95 1.56
C TYR A 389 13.11 -31.28 0.28
N ALA A 390 12.66 -30.79 -0.88
CA ALA A 390 13.30 -31.05 -2.16
C ALA A 390 14.78 -30.68 -2.17
N LEU A 391 15.57 -31.47 -2.86
CA LEU A 391 17.01 -31.28 -3.07
C LEU A 391 17.82 -31.12 -1.76
N GLY A 392 17.30 -31.60 -0.62
CA GLY A 392 17.94 -31.47 0.69
C GLY A 392 18.03 -30.05 1.23
N ARG A 393 17.24 -29.12 0.69
CA ARG A 393 17.12 -27.72 1.14
C ARG A 393 15.77 -27.51 1.81
N GLU A 394 15.78 -27.51 3.14
CA GLU A 394 14.55 -27.35 3.93
C GLU A 394 13.92 -25.98 3.72
N ASN A 395 12.60 -25.95 3.48
CA ASN A 395 11.75 -24.78 3.25
C ASN A 395 12.13 -23.88 2.08
N VAL A 396 12.86 -24.40 1.10
CA VAL A 396 13.27 -23.60 -0.07
C VAL A 396 12.37 -23.83 -1.26
N PHE A 397 11.90 -25.06 -1.49
CA PHE A 397 11.22 -25.43 -2.72
C PHE A 397 9.80 -25.95 -2.53
N GLY A 398 9.08 -25.43 -1.53
CA GLY A 398 7.69 -25.79 -1.31
C GLY A 398 7.12 -25.15 -0.05
N TYR A 399 5.84 -25.42 0.20
CA TYR A 399 5.07 -24.88 1.32
C TYR A 399 4.80 -25.97 2.36
N ARG A 400 4.76 -25.58 3.64
CA ARG A 400 4.47 -26.53 4.74
C ARG A 400 2.99 -26.56 5.11
N ASN A 401 2.31 -25.44 4.99
CA ASN A 401 1.01 -25.25 5.61
C ASN A 401 -0.15 -25.47 4.66
N PHE A 402 0.09 -25.56 3.38
CA PHE A 402 -0.92 -25.85 2.37
C PHE A 402 -0.30 -26.44 1.11
N ASN A 403 -1.11 -27.12 0.30
CA ASN A 403 -0.67 -27.62 -1.00
C ASN A 403 -0.96 -26.55 -2.06
N GLN A 404 0.08 -26.08 -2.70
CA GLN A 404 -0.03 -25.14 -3.81
C GLN A 404 -0.54 -25.86 -5.06
N ALA A 405 -1.51 -25.27 -5.76
CA ALA A 405 -1.91 -25.75 -7.08
C ALA A 405 -0.74 -25.62 -8.05
N ALA A 406 -0.45 -26.69 -8.79
CA ALA A 406 0.63 -26.66 -9.78
C ALA A 406 0.38 -25.54 -10.81
N PRO A 407 1.39 -24.70 -11.11
CA PRO A 407 1.24 -23.62 -12.07
C PRO A 407 0.96 -24.16 -13.47
N ARG A 408 0.17 -23.39 -14.22
CA ARG A 408 -0.12 -23.70 -15.61
C ARG A 408 1.17 -23.69 -16.43
N LEU A 409 1.36 -24.72 -17.24
CA LEU A 409 2.44 -24.76 -18.21
C LEU A 409 2.14 -23.84 -19.39
N ASP A 410 3.10 -22.99 -19.74
CA ASP A 410 3.03 -22.17 -20.94
C ASP A 410 3.15 -23.04 -22.20
N THR A 411 4.08 -24.01 -22.20
CA THR A 411 4.27 -24.92 -23.31
C THR A 411 4.86 -26.27 -22.89
N THR A 412 4.67 -27.31 -23.74
CA THR A 412 5.30 -28.62 -23.56
C THR A 412 6.00 -29.00 -24.85
N HIS A 413 7.22 -29.51 -24.74
CA HIS A 413 8.00 -30.09 -25.86
C HIS A 413 8.23 -31.57 -25.59
N ASP A 414 7.83 -32.39 -26.55
CA ASP A 414 7.93 -33.87 -26.53
C ASP A 414 8.68 -34.46 -27.74
N SER A 415 9.07 -33.59 -28.68
CA SER A 415 9.79 -33.96 -29.90
C SER A 415 10.89 -32.96 -30.21
N TYR A 416 12.03 -33.45 -30.68
CA TYR A 416 13.26 -32.67 -30.89
C TYR A 416 13.89 -32.95 -32.26
N PRO A 417 14.59 -31.96 -32.89
CA PRO A 417 14.80 -30.60 -32.41
C PRO A 417 13.53 -29.77 -32.48
N THR A 418 13.32 -28.87 -31.51
CA THR A 418 12.22 -27.93 -31.54
C THR A 418 12.54 -26.73 -32.42
N THR A 419 11.52 -26.05 -32.91
CA THR A 419 11.68 -24.75 -33.57
C THR A 419 12.00 -23.68 -32.52
N GLN A 420 12.86 -22.71 -32.88
CA GLN A 420 13.10 -21.55 -32.02
C GLN A 420 11.75 -20.83 -31.74
N ARG A 421 11.48 -20.62 -30.47
CA ARG A 421 10.31 -19.84 -29.99
C ARG A 421 10.79 -18.53 -29.40
N ARG A 422 10.12 -17.45 -29.76
CA ARG A 422 10.22 -16.18 -29.04
C ARG A 422 8.98 -16.00 -28.19
N THR A 423 9.17 -15.64 -26.94
CA THR A 423 8.10 -15.30 -26.01
C THR A 423 8.52 -14.08 -25.20
N THR A 424 7.60 -13.51 -24.46
CA THR A 424 7.84 -12.47 -23.46
C THR A 424 7.37 -13.01 -22.13
N VAL A 425 8.03 -12.62 -21.07
CA VAL A 425 7.64 -12.87 -19.70
C VAL A 425 7.62 -11.53 -18.95
N ALA A 426 6.65 -11.33 -18.10
CA ALA A 426 6.58 -10.13 -17.27
C ALA A 426 7.78 -10.07 -16.31
N ASN A 427 8.20 -8.86 -15.92
CA ASN A 427 9.20 -8.72 -14.84
C ASN A 427 8.65 -9.36 -13.57
N PHE A 428 9.45 -10.23 -12.92
CA PHE A 428 8.96 -11.03 -11.79
C PHE A 428 7.67 -11.82 -12.08
N GLY A 429 7.45 -12.19 -13.36
CA GLY A 429 6.50 -13.20 -13.81
C GLY A 429 7.25 -14.48 -14.19
N THR A 430 6.53 -15.55 -14.53
CA THR A 430 7.13 -16.85 -14.80
C THR A 430 6.39 -17.63 -15.88
N ASP A 431 7.12 -18.05 -16.91
CA ASP A 431 6.68 -19.08 -17.86
C ASP A 431 7.24 -20.45 -17.46
N TYR A 432 6.37 -21.43 -17.28
CA TYR A 432 6.78 -22.83 -17.03
C TYR A 432 6.73 -23.63 -18.34
N VAL A 433 7.89 -24.19 -18.72
CA VAL A 433 8.05 -24.99 -19.94
C VAL A 433 8.40 -26.42 -19.56
N LEU A 434 7.55 -27.35 -19.97
CA LEU A 434 7.82 -28.79 -19.76
C LEU A 434 8.58 -29.38 -20.94
N LEU A 435 9.69 -30.00 -20.65
CA LEU A 435 10.48 -30.81 -21.62
C LEU A 435 10.30 -32.27 -21.27
N THR A 436 9.79 -33.07 -22.21
CA THR A 436 9.60 -34.53 -22.06
C THR A 436 10.32 -35.28 -23.18
N GLY A 437 10.61 -36.56 -23.00
CA GLY A 437 11.28 -37.43 -23.97
C GLY A 437 12.38 -38.24 -23.33
N GLU A 438 13.05 -39.06 -24.14
CA GLU A 438 14.18 -39.90 -23.74
C GLU A 438 15.46 -39.40 -24.40
N GLY A 439 16.59 -39.53 -23.70
CA GLY A 439 17.91 -39.15 -24.17
C GLY A 439 18.35 -37.73 -23.77
N ASP A 440 19.54 -37.36 -24.26
CA ASP A 440 20.16 -36.07 -23.95
C ASP A 440 19.54 -34.95 -24.79
N VAL A 441 19.18 -33.84 -24.12
CA VAL A 441 18.65 -32.64 -24.75
C VAL A 441 19.58 -31.46 -24.47
N THR A 442 19.89 -30.68 -25.52
CA THR A 442 20.62 -29.42 -25.36
C THR A 442 19.62 -28.25 -25.41
N LEU A 443 19.59 -27.45 -24.36
CA LEU A 443 18.77 -26.24 -24.26
C LEU A 443 19.64 -25.02 -24.62
N TYR A 444 19.15 -24.22 -25.57
CA TYR A 444 19.70 -22.90 -25.88
C TYR A 444 18.68 -21.85 -25.39
N PHE A 445 19.07 -21.05 -24.42
CA PHE A 445 18.26 -19.95 -23.88
C PHE A 445 18.97 -18.62 -24.12
N GLN A 446 18.22 -17.66 -24.61
CA GLN A 446 18.66 -16.27 -24.74
C GLN A 446 17.56 -15.37 -24.24
N GLY A 447 17.79 -14.67 -23.13
CA GLY A 447 16.88 -13.69 -22.54
C GLY A 447 17.53 -12.31 -22.50
N ASP A 448 16.70 -11.28 -22.47
CA ASP A 448 17.14 -9.92 -22.17
C ASP A 448 17.51 -9.84 -20.68
N THR A 449 18.64 -9.21 -20.39
CA THR A 449 19.17 -9.09 -19.02
C THR A 449 18.81 -7.76 -18.37
N THR A 450 18.22 -6.83 -19.13
CA THR A 450 17.82 -5.51 -18.67
C THR A 450 16.54 -5.09 -19.34
N THR A 451 15.72 -4.33 -18.61
CA THR A 451 14.54 -3.65 -19.14
C THR A 451 14.57 -2.19 -18.77
N GLY A 452 13.89 -1.33 -19.53
CA GLY A 452 13.73 0.09 -19.21
C GLY A 452 12.63 0.29 -18.18
N LEU A 453 12.83 1.26 -17.27
CA LEU A 453 11.78 1.68 -16.34
C LEU A 453 10.72 2.55 -17.03
N ALA A 454 11.13 3.33 -18.04
CA ALA A 454 10.27 4.20 -18.80
C ALA A 454 10.90 4.52 -20.16
N ASP A 455 10.07 4.72 -21.18
CA ASP A 455 10.50 5.20 -22.50
C ASP A 455 10.69 6.72 -22.44
N LEU A 456 11.72 7.15 -21.69
CA LEU A 456 12.00 8.57 -21.47
C LEU A 456 13.24 9.02 -22.26
N VAL A 457 13.05 10.05 -23.10
CA VAL A 457 14.13 10.82 -23.70
C VAL A 457 14.20 12.18 -23.03
N PRO A 458 15.28 12.54 -22.31
CA PRO A 458 15.41 13.87 -21.72
C PRO A 458 15.27 14.97 -22.78
N ALA A 459 14.53 16.03 -22.47
CA ALA A 459 14.33 17.18 -23.38
C ALA A 459 15.64 17.92 -23.67
N SER A 460 16.64 17.78 -22.81
CA SER A 460 18.00 18.29 -23.02
C SER A 460 19.01 17.47 -22.22
N GLY A 461 20.24 17.39 -22.70
CA GLY A 461 21.30 16.62 -22.05
C GLY A 461 21.07 15.12 -22.14
N LYS A 462 21.56 14.37 -21.14
CA LYS A 462 21.50 12.89 -21.08
C LYS A 462 20.82 12.36 -19.82
N LEU A 463 20.44 13.24 -18.90
CA LEU A 463 19.91 12.88 -17.57
C LEU A 463 18.60 13.62 -17.36
N ALA A 464 17.72 13.00 -16.58
CA ALA A 464 16.51 13.59 -16.03
C ALA A 464 16.51 13.41 -14.52
N TRP A 465 15.76 14.26 -13.82
CA TRP A 465 15.46 14.03 -12.42
C TRP A 465 14.28 13.07 -12.35
N TRP A 466 14.40 12.02 -11.54
CA TRP A 466 13.32 11.09 -11.30
C TRP A 466 12.74 11.29 -9.91
N SER A 467 11.42 11.47 -9.84
CA SER A 467 10.70 11.69 -8.59
C SER A 467 10.46 10.41 -7.79
N HIS A 468 10.90 9.27 -8.27
CA HIS A 468 10.60 7.93 -7.75
C HIS A 468 9.27 7.36 -8.25
N ARG A 469 9.00 6.11 -7.90
CA ARG A 469 7.80 5.34 -8.16
C ARG A 469 7.27 4.80 -6.84
N GLY A 470 5.96 4.71 -6.67
CA GLY A 470 5.29 4.15 -5.49
C GLY A 470 4.22 5.09 -4.93
N ASP A 471 3.56 4.63 -3.89
CA ASP A 471 2.47 5.33 -3.21
C ASP A 471 2.97 6.05 -1.95
N ASP A 472 2.17 6.96 -1.45
CA ASP A 472 2.38 7.62 -0.15
C ASP A 472 3.77 8.20 0.12
N PHE A 473 4.47 8.68 -0.91
CA PHE A 473 5.75 9.35 -0.76
C PHE A 473 5.68 10.84 -1.17
N ASN A 474 6.69 11.61 -0.74
CA ASN A 474 6.76 13.06 -0.95
C ASN A 474 8.15 13.46 -1.41
N THR A 475 8.41 13.32 -2.71
CA THR A 475 9.66 13.75 -3.32
C THR A 475 9.59 15.20 -3.78
N ARG A 476 10.75 15.89 -3.78
CA ARG A 476 10.81 17.32 -4.07
C ARG A 476 12.06 17.63 -4.87
N LEU A 477 11.88 18.39 -5.94
CA LEU A 477 12.97 19.08 -6.63
C LEU A 477 12.92 20.57 -6.26
N THR A 478 13.91 21.03 -5.49
CA THR A 478 13.95 22.41 -5.00
C THR A 478 15.16 23.15 -5.53
N ARG A 479 14.95 24.35 -6.06
CA ARG A 479 16.01 25.26 -6.50
C ARG A 479 15.71 26.67 -6.03
N ARG A 480 16.73 27.36 -5.52
CA ARG A 480 16.66 28.79 -5.20
C ARG A 480 17.11 29.62 -6.39
N PHE A 481 16.31 30.62 -6.74
CA PHE A 481 16.64 31.64 -7.74
C PHE A 481 16.83 32.99 -7.03
N ASP A 482 17.93 33.69 -7.32
CA ASP A 482 18.16 35.04 -6.79
C ASP A 482 17.61 36.07 -7.79
N LEU A 483 16.49 36.66 -7.43
CA LEU A 483 15.79 37.64 -8.27
C LEU A 483 16.05 39.11 -7.83
N ARG A 484 16.93 39.32 -6.83
CA ARG A 484 17.18 40.64 -6.25
C ARG A 484 17.75 41.68 -7.26
N SER A 485 18.34 41.19 -8.33
CA SER A 485 18.86 42.06 -9.40
C SER A 485 17.78 42.51 -10.39
N LEU A 486 16.57 41.96 -10.33
CA LEU A 486 15.48 42.33 -11.24
C LEU A 486 14.71 43.54 -10.66
N PRO A 487 14.34 44.52 -11.51
CA PRO A 487 13.44 45.61 -11.12
C PRO A 487 12.09 45.06 -10.59
N PRO A 488 11.45 45.75 -9.64
CA PRO A 488 10.09 45.40 -9.22
C PRO A 488 9.11 45.36 -10.40
N GLY A 489 8.29 44.29 -10.47
CA GLY A 489 7.32 44.12 -11.56
C GLY A 489 7.90 43.48 -12.84
N THR A 490 9.17 43.07 -12.85
CA THR A 490 9.74 42.33 -13.98
C THR A 490 9.07 40.95 -14.08
N PRO A 491 8.47 40.57 -15.20
CA PRO A 491 7.95 39.24 -15.42
C PRO A 491 9.05 38.20 -15.33
N VAL A 492 8.79 37.11 -14.60
CA VAL A 492 9.67 35.94 -14.50
C VAL A 492 8.92 34.74 -15.02
N GLU A 493 9.47 34.04 -15.98
CA GLU A 493 8.92 32.81 -16.55
C GLU A 493 9.80 31.62 -16.18
N MET A 494 9.18 30.51 -15.80
CA MET A 494 9.82 29.23 -15.62
C MET A 494 9.13 28.19 -16.49
N SER A 495 9.91 27.46 -17.28
CA SER A 495 9.44 26.31 -18.04
C SER A 495 10.14 25.03 -17.60
N ALA A 496 9.44 23.91 -17.64
CA ALA A 496 9.97 22.60 -17.37
C ALA A 496 9.44 21.58 -18.38
N ALA A 497 10.27 20.63 -18.78
CA ALA A 497 9.83 19.44 -19.50
C ALA A 497 9.55 18.36 -18.48
N LEU A 498 8.35 17.84 -18.47
CA LEU A 498 7.88 16.83 -17.53
C LEU A 498 7.47 15.58 -18.30
N TRP A 499 7.75 14.44 -17.73
CA TRP A 499 7.20 13.13 -18.07
C TRP A 499 6.59 12.54 -16.79
N TRP A 500 5.42 11.94 -16.89
CA TRP A 500 4.75 11.31 -15.75
C TRP A 500 3.93 10.12 -16.20
N GLU A 501 3.78 9.19 -15.31
CA GLU A 501 2.83 8.08 -15.36
C GLU A 501 2.15 8.06 -13.97
N ILE A 502 0.92 8.46 -13.92
CA ILE A 502 0.06 8.57 -12.74
C ILE A 502 -1.33 8.07 -13.15
N GLU A 503 -2.07 7.57 -12.17
CA GLU A 503 -3.44 7.10 -12.40
C GLU A 503 -4.34 8.25 -12.91
N ASP A 504 -5.28 7.90 -13.78
CA ASP A 504 -6.15 8.87 -14.48
C ASP A 504 -7.18 9.58 -13.57
N LEU A 505 -7.25 9.21 -12.29
CA LEU A 505 -8.30 9.66 -11.37
C LEU A 505 -7.83 10.56 -10.22
N TYR A 506 -6.61 11.04 -10.28
CA TYR A 506 -6.03 11.93 -9.27
C TYR A 506 -5.66 13.30 -9.85
#